data_b097d165600eda56f6f186c6b5a33b90
#
_entry.id   b097d165600eda56f6f186c6b5a33b90
#
_cell.length_a   1.000
_cell.length_b   1.000
_cell.length_c   1.000
_cell.angle_alpha   90.00
_cell.angle_beta   90.00
_cell.angle_gamma   90.00
#
_symmetry.space_group_name_H-M   'P 1'
#
loop_
_entity.id
_entity.type
_entity.pdbx_description
1 polymer ?
#
loop_
_entity_poly.entity_id
_entity_poly.type
_entity_poly.pdbx_seq_one_letter_code
_entity_poly.pdbx_strand_id
1 'polypeptide(L)'
;LVKTLYTLIKNKTLRKKLQSLSIKNFYLTHKFVSNLIDNYRSEKLNLNKNIFIKSKQKSLRILHVTNFNERLDGRLFFNTGRRINNGLIRLGHSVLGFSDRDIQKYYKSFKDFKGSKVLNDKLKKTCYNYKPDLIITGHADLISEQQIQELKDDYPNTKFAQWFLDPLNKKGPDYERNKKRILDKIKVMDSTFM
;
A
#
# COMPACT_ATOMS: atom_id res chain seq x y z
N LEU A 1 -23.69 -0.50 -35.50
CA LEU A 1 -23.45 -1.11 -34.17
C LEU A 1 -24.49 -2.17 -33.84
N VAL A 2 -25.80 -1.85 -33.86
CA VAL A 2 -26.90 -2.80 -33.49
C VAL A 2 -26.92 -4.04 -34.41
N LYS A 3 -26.83 -3.86 -35.74
CA LYS A 3 -26.73 -4.99 -36.69
C LYS A 3 -25.56 -5.90 -36.44
N THR A 4 -24.39 -5.32 -36.11
CA THR A 4 -23.15 -6.06 -35.82
C THR A 4 -23.30 -6.87 -34.53
N LEU A 5 -23.87 -6.29 -33.48
CA LEU A 5 -24.16 -6.98 -32.22
C LEU A 5 -25.17 -8.11 -32.43
N TYR A 6 -26.25 -7.90 -33.21
CA TYR A 6 -27.21 -8.92 -33.49
C TYR A 6 -26.58 -10.10 -34.24
N THR A 7 -25.74 -9.84 -35.25
CA THR A 7 -25.00 -10.89 -35.98
C THR A 7 -24.09 -11.70 -35.04
N LEU A 8 -23.38 -11.04 -34.11
CA LEU A 8 -22.55 -11.70 -33.12
C LEU A 8 -23.36 -12.54 -32.13
N ILE A 9 -24.54 -12.07 -31.72
CA ILE A 9 -25.42 -12.82 -30.82
C ILE A 9 -25.95 -14.09 -31.51
N LYS A 10 -26.34 -14.03 -32.79
CA LYS A 10 -26.90 -15.15 -33.52
C LYS A 10 -25.87 -16.14 -34.07
N ASN A 11 -24.67 -15.72 -34.36
CA ASN A 11 -23.64 -16.56 -34.99
C ASN A 11 -22.60 -17.07 -33.99
N LYS A 12 -22.83 -18.27 -33.46
CA LYS A 12 -21.93 -18.95 -32.49
C LYS A 12 -20.51 -19.20 -33.07
N THR A 13 -20.44 -19.54 -34.35
CA THR A 13 -19.18 -19.83 -35.04
C THR A 13 -18.30 -18.56 -35.17
N LEU A 14 -18.93 -17.45 -35.55
CA LEU A 14 -18.28 -16.16 -35.64
C LEU A 14 -17.78 -15.70 -34.26
N ARG A 15 -18.57 -15.88 -33.21
CA ARG A 15 -18.13 -15.58 -31.83
C ARG A 15 -16.88 -16.36 -31.43
N LYS A 16 -16.90 -17.69 -31.66
CA LYS A 16 -15.74 -18.54 -31.32
C LYS A 16 -14.49 -18.14 -32.13
N LYS A 17 -14.64 -17.81 -33.40
CA LYS A 17 -13.54 -17.32 -34.23
C LYS A 17 -12.97 -16.01 -33.70
N LEU A 18 -13.82 -15.04 -33.37
CA LEU A 18 -13.39 -13.76 -32.79
C LEU A 18 -12.75 -13.90 -31.42
N GLN A 19 -13.27 -14.79 -30.56
CA GLN A 19 -12.64 -15.11 -29.28
C GLN A 19 -11.26 -15.71 -29.47
N SER A 20 -11.09 -16.67 -30.37
CA SER A 20 -9.78 -17.28 -30.61
C SER A 20 -8.77 -16.30 -31.21
N LEU A 21 -9.21 -15.42 -32.08
CA LEU A 21 -8.38 -14.34 -32.64
C LEU A 21 -8.03 -13.30 -31.56
N SER A 22 -8.97 -12.93 -30.70
CA SER A 22 -8.74 -12.02 -29.58
C SER A 22 -7.69 -12.58 -28.62
N ILE A 23 -7.81 -13.86 -28.25
CA ILE A 23 -6.83 -14.51 -27.36
C ILE A 23 -5.44 -14.59 -28.03
N LYS A 24 -5.37 -14.94 -29.30
CA LYS A 24 -4.10 -15.00 -30.04
C LYS A 24 -3.43 -13.64 -30.21
N ASN A 25 -4.24 -12.58 -30.39
CA ASN A 25 -3.73 -11.23 -30.62
C ASN A 25 -3.61 -10.41 -29.31
N PHE A 26 -4.09 -10.95 -28.19
CA PHE A 26 -3.98 -10.29 -26.89
C PHE A 26 -2.58 -10.54 -26.28
N TYR A 27 -1.60 -9.81 -26.79
CA TYR A 27 -0.21 -9.87 -26.33
C TYR A 27 0.12 -8.90 -25.19
N LEU A 28 -0.86 -8.10 -24.74
CA LEU A 28 -0.70 -7.16 -23.64
C LEU A 28 -0.73 -7.88 -22.29
N THR A 29 0.26 -8.70 -22.02
CA THR A 29 0.45 -9.29 -20.68
C THR A 29 0.97 -8.24 -19.71
N HIS A 30 0.72 -8.43 -18.40
CA HIS A 30 1.29 -7.55 -17.37
C HIS A 30 2.82 -7.39 -17.54
N LYS A 31 3.52 -8.47 -17.88
CA LYS A 31 4.97 -8.45 -18.13
C LYS A 31 5.32 -7.58 -19.33
N PHE A 32 4.56 -7.69 -20.42
CA PHE A 32 4.79 -6.88 -21.62
C PHE A 32 4.57 -5.39 -21.35
N VAL A 33 3.45 -5.04 -20.69
CA VAL A 33 3.13 -3.66 -20.33
C VAL A 33 4.16 -3.08 -19.36
N SER A 34 4.56 -3.83 -18.33
CA SER A 34 5.62 -3.40 -17.42
C SER A 34 6.93 -3.13 -18.16
N ASN A 35 7.36 -4.04 -19.01
CA ASN A 35 8.59 -3.86 -19.80
C ASN A 35 8.50 -2.65 -20.75
N LEU A 36 7.32 -2.41 -21.34
CA LEU A 36 7.10 -1.24 -22.21
C LEU A 36 7.21 0.07 -21.42
N ILE A 37 6.60 0.12 -20.24
CA ILE A 37 6.68 1.28 -19.36
C ILE A 37 8.12 1.51 -18.88
N ASP A 38 8.82 0.47 -18.48
CA ASP A 38 10.20 0.56 -18.00
C ASP A 38 11.16 0.97 -19.10
N ASN A 39 10.98 0.46 -20.33
CA ASN A 39 11.74 0.90 -21.50
C ASN A 39 11.49 2.37 -21.82
N TYR A 40 10.21 2.80 -21.84
CA TYR A 40 9.85 4.19 -22.08
C TYR A 40 10.44 5.14 -21.03
N ARG A 41 10.36 4.75 -19.74
CA ARG A 41 10.95 5.52 -18.63
C ARG A 41 12.46 5.60 -18.77
N SER A 42 13.13 4.49 -19.07
CA SER A 42 14.58 4.45 -19.27
C SER A 42 15.04 5.33 -20.44
N GLU A 43 14.29 5.33 -21.52
CA GLU A 43 14.54 6.15 -22.69
C GLU A 43 14.35 7.64 -22.42
N LYS A 44 13.20 8.01 -21.81
CA LYS A 44 12.85 9.42 -21.53
C LYS A 44 13.69 10.05 -20.43
N LEU A 45 14.12 9.27 -19.45
CA LEU A 45 14.91 9.76 -18.33
C LEU A 45 16.41 9.60 -18.52
N ASN A 46 16.87 9.14 -19.70
CA ASN A 46 18.27 8.81 -19.96
C ASN A 46 18.89 7.93 -18.86
N LEU A 47 18.07 7.10 -18.22
CA LEU A 47 18.51 6.24 -17.15
C LEU A 47 19.24 5.04 -17.76
N ASN A 48 20.51 4.88 -17.44
CA ASN A 48 21.23 3.65 -17.75
C ASN A 48 20.48 2.46 -17.17
N LYS A 49 20.15 1.46 -17.99
CA LYS A 49 19.45 0.22 -17.60
C LYS A 49 20.07 -0.48 -16.37
N ASN A 50 21.32 -0.17 -16.07
CA ASN A 50 22.06 -0.72 -14.93
C ASN A 50 21.76 -0.06 -13.59
N ILE A 51 21.07 1.10 -13.55
CA ILE A 51 20.78 1.80 -12.30
C ILE A 51 19.67 1.08 -11.51
N PHE A 52 18.73 0.44 -12.19
CA PHE A 52 17.62 -0.27 -11.52
C PHE A 52 17.95 -1.70 -11.06
N ILE A 53 19.07 -2.29 -11.55
CA ILE A 53 19.36 -3.72 -11.31
C ILE A 53 20.50 -3.94 -10.32
N LYS A 54 21.29 -2.93 -9.96
CA LYS A 54 22.52 -3.12 -9.17
C LYS A 54 22.80 -2.11 -8.06
N SER A 55 21.85 -1.38 -7.54
CA SER A 55 22.07 -0.93 -6.18
C SER A 55 21.94 -2.19 -5.30
N LYS A 56 23.00 -2.61 -4.64
CA LYS A 56 22.92 -3.46 -3.44
C LYS A 56 22.15 -2.65 -2.39
N GLN A 57 20.86 -2.50 -2.62
CA GLN A 57 20.00 -1.77 -1.72
C GLN A 57 20.04 -2.54 -0.41
N LYS A 58 20.57 -1.91 0.63
CA LYS A 58 20.64 -2.52 1.95
C LYS A 58 19.23 -2.97 2.32
N SER A 59 19.07 -4.26 2.64
CA SER A 59 17.79 -4.76 3.15
C SER A 59 17.45 -4.03 4.44
N LEU A 60 16.26 -3.46 4.51
CA LEU A 60 15.74 -2.76 5.67
C LEU A 60 14.77 -3.65 6.44
N ARG A 61 14.70 -3.47 7.75
CA ARG A 61 13.60 -3.95 8.58
C ARG A 61 12.52 -2.90 8.57
N ILE A 62 11.39 -3.21 7.95
CA ILE A 62 10.28 -2.28 7.77
C ILE A 62 9.08 -2.71 8.60
N LEU A 63 8.64 -1.86 9.51
CA LEU A 63 7.35 -2.03 10.20
C LEU A 63 6.28 -1.30 9.39
N HIS A 64 5.41 -2.07 8.72
CA HIS A 64 4.33 -1.50 7.91
C HIS A 64 3.03 -1.48 8.71
N VAL A 65 2.65 -0.31 9.18
CA VAL A 65 1.47 -0.07 10.01
C VAL A 65 0.30 0.38 9.13
N THR A 66 -0.68 -0.46 8.97
CA THR A 66 -1.90 -0.17 8.18
C THR A 66 -3.01 -1.15 8.54
N ASN A 67 -4.23 -0.86 8.09
CA ASN A 67 -5.34 -1.79 8.25
C ASN A 67 -5.25 -2.93 7.21
N PHE A 68 -4.80 -4.10 7.63
CA PHE A 68 -4.75 -5.30 6.77
C PHE A 68 -6.09 -6.02 6.64
N ASN A 69 -7.09 -5.65 7.46
CA ASN A 69 -8.43 -6.25 7.47
C ASN A 69 -8.43 -7.77 7.72
N GLU A 70 -7.55 -8.24 8.61
CA GLU A 70 -7.43 -9.67 8.96
C GLU A 70 -8.72 -10.21 9.58
N ARG A 71 -9.45 -9.38 10.36
CA ARG A 71 -10.76 -9.70 10.95
C ARG A 71 -11.87 -9.99 9.93
N LEU A 72 -11.63 -9.79 8.65
CA LEU A 72 -12.62 -9.98 7.57
C LEU A 72 -12.38 -11.29 6.79
N ASP A 73 -11.69 -12.25 7.39
CA ASP A 73 -11.53 -13.62 6.87
C ASP A 73 -11.08 -13.66 5.40
N GLY A 74 -10.13 -12.81 5.05
CA GLY A 74 -9.56 -12.73 3.70
C GLY A 74 -10.40 -11.98 2.67
N ARG A 75 -11.63 -11.55 2.98
CA ARG A 75 -12.51 -10.84 2.03
C ARG A 75 -11.86 -9.59 1.41
N LEU A 76 -11.01 -8.89 2.17
CA LEU A 76 -10.27 -7.72 1.71
C LEU A 76 -8.76 -7.98 1.60
N PHE A 77 -8.37 -9.23 1.27
CA PHE A 77 -6.96 -9.62 1.16
C PHE A 77 -6.17 -8.75 0.18
N PHE A 78 -6.77 -8.38 -0.95
CA PHE A 78 -6.11 -7.59 -2.00
C PHE A 78 -6.17 -6.07 -1.78
N ASN A 79 -6.32 -5.60 -0.54
CA ASN A 79 -6.29 -4.18 -0.25
C ASN A 79 -4.91 -3.55 -0.56
N THR A 80 -4.87 -2.22 -0.68
CA THR A 80 -3.66 -1.48 -1.02
C THR A 80 -2.53 -1.70 -0.02
N GLY A 81 -2.84 -1.73 1.29
CA GLY A 81 -1.85 -2.01 2.33
C GLY A 81 -1.13 -3.34 2.10
N ARG A 82 -1.86 -4.41 1.77
CA ARG A 82 -1.29 -5.71 1.46
C ARG A 82 -0.43 -5.69 0.19
N ARG A 83 -0.85 -4.97 -0.84
CA ARG A 83 -0.09 -4.84 -2.09
C ARG A 83 1.24 -4.13 -1.85
N ILE A 84 1.24 -3.02 -1.09
CA ILE A 84 2.45 -2.29 -0.72
C ILE A 84 3.36 -3.19 0.13
N ASN A 85 2.82 -3.88 1.13
CA ASN A 85 3.57 -4.82 1.97
C ASN A 85 4.30 -5.88 1.14
N ASN A 86 3.58 -6.51 0.22
CA ASN A 86 4.14 -7.52 -0.67
C ASN A 86 5.18 -6.94 -1.65
N GLY A 87 4.98 -5.69 -2.10
CA GLY A 87 5.95 -4.96 -2.92
C GLY A 87 7.28 -4.75 -2.19
N LEU A 88 7.23 -4.32 -0.94
CA LEU A 88 8.41 -4.14 -0.09
C LEU A 88 9.16 -5.46 0.15
N ILE A 89 8.44 -6.56 0.38
CA ILE A 89 9.05 -7.91 0.50
C ILE A 89 9.75 -8.31 -0.80
N ARG A 90 9.12 -8.09 -1.96
CA ARG A 90 9.71 -8.39 -3.28
C ARG A 90 10.95 -7.57 -3.59
N LEU A 91 11.07 -6.38 -3.01
CA LEU A 91 12.27 -5.53 -3.08
C LEU A 91 13.40 -6.03 -2.18
N GLY A 92 13.20 -7.13 -1.43
CA GLY A 92 14.22 -7.74 -0.59
C GLY A 92 14.30 -7.19 0.83
N HIS A 93 13.28 -6.45 1.27
CA HIS A 93 13.20 -5.96 2.64
C HIS A 93 12.59 -7.01 3.58
N SER A 94 13.00 -6.98 4.86
CA SER A 94 12.30 -7.69 5.94
C SER A 94 11.11 -6.85 6.38
N VAL A 95 9.89 -7.33 6.17
CA VAL A 95 8.68 -6.53 6.42
C VAL A 95 7.79 -7.21 7.45
N LEU A 96 7.53 -6.50 8.55
CA LEU A 96 6.55 -6.89 9.56
C LEU A 96 5.28 -6.05 9.39
N GLY A 97 4.16 -6.72 9.08
CA GLY A 97 2.85 -6.07 9.02
C GLY A 97 2.27 -5.86 10.42
N PHE A 98 1.72 -4.69 10.68
CA PHE A 98 1.04 -4.33 11.92
C PHE A 98 -0.34 -3.75 11.60
N SER A 99 -1.39 -4.56 11.85
CA SER A 99 -2.77 -4.16 11.54
C SER A 99 -3.39 -3.38 12.70
N ASP A 100 -3.36 -2.05 12.60
CA ASP A 100 -3.81 -1.15 13.66
C ASP A 100 -5.28 -1.37 14.07
N ARG A 101 -6.18 -1.40 13.09
CA ARG A 101 -7.63 -1.56 13.34
C ARG A 101 -8.00 -2.96 13.81
N ASP A 102 -7.30 -3.98 13.35
CA ASP A 102 -7.54 -5.34 13.79
C ASP A 102 -7.10 -5.52 15.24
N ILE A 103 -5.90 -5.02 15.59
CA ILE A 103 -5.40 -5.03 16.97
C ILE A 103 -6.37 -4.29 17.90
N GLN A 104 -6.79 -3.09 17.52
CA GLN A 104 -7.76 -2.31 18.32
C GLN A 104 -9.04 -3.11 18.56
N LYS A 105 -9.59 -3.75 17.55
CA LYS A 105 -10.84 -4.50 17.65
C LYS A 105 -10.71 -5.78 18.48
N TYR A 106 -9.61 -6.54 18.30
CA TYR A 106 -9.43 -7.80 19.01
C TYR A 106 -9.09 -7.63 20.50
N TYR A 107 -8.39 -6.54 20.87
CA TYR A 107 -7.83 -6.39 22.21
C TYR A 107 -8.49 -5.29 23.06
N LYS A 108 -9.55 -4.65 22.57
CA LYS A 108 -10.32 -3.72 23.41
C LYS A 108 -10.91 -4.43 24.61
N SER A 109 -10.98 -3.74 25.74
CA SER A 109 -11.50 -4.28 26.98
C SER A 109 -12.38 -3.24 27.69
N PHE A 110 -13.04 -3.63 28.78
CA PHE A 110 -13.81 -2.69 29.62
C PHE A 110 -12.96 -1.55 30.18
N LYS A 111 -11.65 -1.78 30.41
CA LYS A 111 -10.71 -0.77 30.89
C LYS A 111 -10.12 0.09 29.75
N ASP A 112 -10.16 -0.40 28.51
CA ASP A 112 -9.72 0.30 27.30
C ASP A 112 -10.77 0.09 26.20
N PHE A 113 -11.92 0.72 26.39
CA PHE A 113 -13.08 0.55 25.49
C PHE A 113 -12.78 0.98 24.05
N LYS A 114 -11.90 1.98 23.88
CA LYS A 114 -11.44 2.42 22.56
C LYS A 114 -10.32 1.53 21.99
N GLY A 115 -9.65 0.72 22.81
CA GLY A 115 -8.51 -0.10 22.41
C GLY A 115 -7.23 0.69 22.06
N SER A 116 -7.20 1.97 22.40
CA SER A 116 -6.09 2.87 22.06
C SER A 116 -4.84 2.59 22.89
N LYS A 117 -5.02 2.32 24.19
CA LYS A 117 -3.90 2.00 25.08
C LYS A 117 -3.20 0.71 24.64
N VAL A 118 -3.99 -0.34 24.42
CA VAL A 118 -3.47 -1.63 23.98
C VAL A 118 -2.78 -1.53 22.61
N LEU A 119 -3.34 -0.75 21.68
CA LEU A 119 -2.73 -0.50 20.38
C LEU A 119 -1.32 0.11 20.52
N ASN A 120 -1.22 1.15 21.36
CA ASN A 120 0.06 1.84 21.60
C ASN A 120 1.09 0.96 22.29
N ASP A 121 0.68 0.24 23.34
CA ASP A 121 1.55 -0.68 24.06
C ASP A 121 2.09 -1.78 23.13
N LYS A 122 1.22 -2.32 22.27
CA LYS A 122 1.63 -3.31 21.26
C LYS A 122 2.57 -2.72 20.22
N LEU A 123 2.31 -1.51 19.75
CA LEU A 123 3.18 -0.84 18.78
C LEU A 123 4.58 -0.60 19.39
N LYS A 124 4.67 -0.06 20.60
CA LYS A 124 5.94 0.14 21.32
C LYS A 124 6.69 -1.18 21.52
N LYS A 125 6.01 -2.23 21.99
CA LYS A 125 6.60 -3.57 22.14
C LYS A 125 7.09 -4.16 20.82
N THR A 126 6.33 -3.95 19.74
CA THR A 126 6.72 -4.40 18.41
C THR A 126 7.97 -3.67 17.92
N CYS A 127 8.05 -2.36 18.11
CA CYS A 127 9.23 -1.57 17.79
C CYS A 127 10.46 -2.04 18.61
N TYR A 128 10.28 -2.28 19.89
CA TYR A 128 11.34 -2.78 20.77
C TYR A 128 11.90 -4.12 20.31
N ASN A 129 11.03 -5.07 19.98
CA ASN A 129 11.45 -6.41 19.57
C ASN A 129 11.99 -6.44 18.14
N TYR A 130 11.35 -5.76 17.21
CA TYR A 130 11.68 -5.82 15.79
C TYR A 130 12.80 -4.86 15.40
N LYS A 131 12.96 -3.74 16.12
CA LYS A 131 13.94 -2.68 15.87
C LYS A 131 13.95 -2.24 14.42
N PRO A 132 12.85 -1.66 13.91
CA PRO A 132 12.71 -1.30 12.51
C PRO A 132 13.70 -0.20 12.11
N ASP A 133 14.23 -0.29 10.89
CA ASP A 133 15.00 0.78 10.27
C ASP A 133 14.04 1.85 9.68
N LEU A 134 12.81 1.42 9.31
CA LEU A 134 11.77 2.26 8.74
C LEU A 134 10.39 1.84 9.26
N ILE A 135 9.59 2.81 9.69
CA ILE A 135 8.17 2.62 9.99
C ILE A 135 7.37 3.33 8.89
N ILE A 136 6.53 2.57 8.19
CA ILE A 136 5.63 3.11 7.15
C ILE A 136 4.20 3.02 7.65
N THR A 137 3.50 4.15 7.73
CA THR A 137 2.09 4.20 8.11
C THR A 137 1.20 4.43 6.89
N GLY A 138 0.14 3.63 6.77
CA GLY A 138 -0.85 3.80 5.72
C GLY A 138 -2.26 3.85 6.28
N HIS A 139 -2.95 4.99 6.17
CA HIS A 139 -4.28 5.18 6.76
C HIS A 139 -4.34 4.79 8.25
N ALA A 140 -3.25 4.95 8.97
CA ALA A 140 -3.13 4.59 10.39
C ALA A 140 -3.70 5.71 11.28
N ASP A 141 -5.00 5.96 11.15
CA ASP A 141 -5.69 7.08 11.82
C ASP A 141 -5.73 6.93 13.34
N LEU A 142 -5.55 5.71 13.83
CA LEU A 142 -5.60 5.40 15.26
C LEU A 142 -4.31 5.72 15.99
N ILE A 143 -3.23 6.02 15.26
CA ILE A 143 -1.94 6.40 15.83
C ILE A 143 -1.80 7.91 15.74
N SER A 144 -1.68 8.56 16.88
CA SER A 144 -1.58 10.02 16.97
C SER A 144 -0.18 10.54 16.61
N GLU A 145 -0.10 11.86 16.31
CA GLU A 145 1.16 12.58 16.15
C GLU A 145 2.08 12.39 17.37
N GLN A 146 1.53 12.57 18.59
CA GLN A 146 2.26 12.39 19.84
C GLN A 146 2.90 10.99 19.96
N GLN A 147 2.16 9.94 19.57
CA GLN A 147 2.68 8.57 19.62
C GLN A 147 3.82 8.33 18.65
N ILE A 148 3.77 8.96 17.48
CA ILE A 148 4.86 8.89 16.50
C ILE A 148 6.07 9.66 17.04
N GLN A 149 5.84 10.83 17.64
CA GLN A 149 6.93 11.59 18.25
C GLN A 149 7.62 10.82 19.39
N GLU A 150 6.86 10.20 20.29
CA GLU A 150 7.41 9.33 21.34
C GLU A 150 8.26 8.18 20.76
N LEU A 151 7.81 7.56 19.66
CA LEU A 151 8.60 6.52 18.99
C LEU A 151 9.86 7.08 18.32
N LYS A 152 9.83 8.30 17.78
CA LYS A 152 11.03 8.94 17.23
C LYS A 152 12.05 9.25 18.30
N ASP A 153 11.59 9.68 19.46
CA ASP A 153 12.47 9.98 20.62
C ASP A 153 13.10 8.68 21.16
N ASP A 154 12.31 7.59 21.24
CA ASP A 154 12.79 6.27 21.65
C ASP A 154 13.73 5.61 20.61
N TYR A 155 13.53 5.90 19.32
CA TYR A 155 14.26 5.28 18.19
C TYR A 155 14.78 6.31 17.19
N PRO A 156 15.77 7.15 17.53
CA PRO A 156 16.20 8.30 16.73
C PRO A 156 16.81 7.91 15.37
N ASN A 157 17.25 6.68 15.20
CA ASN A 157 17.79 6.17 13.93
C ASN A 157 16.72 5.60 13.00
N THR A 158 15.49 5.38 13.50
CA THR A 158 14.38 4.87 12.70
C THR A 158 13.76 6.01 11.88
N LYS A 159 13.52 5.77 10.59
CA LYS A 159 12.82 6.71 9.73
C LYS A 159 11.31 6.45 9.74
N PHE A 160 10.54 7.52 9.55
CA PHE A 160 9.09 7.48 9.58
C PHE A 160 8.52 8.02 8.28
N ALA A 161 7.71 7.22 7.61
CA ALA A 161 7.03 7.61 6.38
C ALA A 161 5.54 7.34 6.47
N GLN A 162 4.76 8.10 5.70
CA GLN A 162 3.34 7.80 5.52
C GLN A 162 2.97 7.77 4.04
N TRP A 163 1.96 6.97 3.71
CA TRP A 163 1.33 6.98 2.41
C TRP A 163 -0.18 7.20 2.54
N PHE A 164 -0.75 7.87 1.53
CA PHE A 164 -2.16 8.21 1.49
C PHE A 164 -2.65 8.15 0.04
N LEU A 165 -3.77 7.47 -0.22
CA LEU A 165 -4.28 7.22 -1.56
C LEU A 165 -5.73 7.65 -1.77
N ASP A 166 -6.41 8.15 -0.74
CA ASP A 166 -7.77 8.64 -0.91
C ASP A 166 -7.77 9.97 -1.69
N PRO A 167 -8.81 10.25 -2.48
CA PRO A 167 -8.86 11.44 -3.31
C PRO A 167 -8.72 12.74 -2.51
N LEU A 168 -7.88 13.65 -3.02
CA LEU A 168 -7.69 15.02 -2.51
C LEU A 168 -8.30 16.05 -3.47
N ASN A 169 -9.41 15.72 -4.09
CA ASN A 169 -10.15 16.67 -4.92
C ASN A 169 -10.85 17.71 -4.04
N LYS A 170 -10.49 18.98 -4.19
CA LYS A 170 -11.05 20.10 -3.42
C LYS A 170 -12.58 20.20 -3.50
N LYS A 171 -13.19 19.74 -4.59
CA LYS A 171 -14.64 19.71 -4.79
C LYS A 171 -15.29 18.42 -4.28
N GLY A 172 -14.50 17.45 -3.79
CA GLY A 172 -15.01 16.18 -3.30
C GLY A 172 -15.50 16.26 -1.86
N PRO A 173 -16.49 15.46 -1.47
CA PRO A 173 -17.12 15.51 -0.16
C PRO A 173 -16.15 15.14 0.99
N ASP A 174 -15.09 14.42 0.70
CA ASP A 174 -14.13 13.92 1.69
C ASP A 174 -12.84 14.74 1.77
N TYR A 175 -12.74 15.83 1.01
CA TYR A 175 -11.49 16.60 0.91
C TYR A 175 -10.95 17.06 2.26
N GLU A 176 -11.75 17.76 3.07
CA GLU A 176 -11.29 18.30 4.35
C GLU A 176 -10.93 17.19 5.35
N ARG A 177 -11.69 16.11 5.35
CA ARG A 177 -11.38 14.93 6.19
C ARG A 177 -10.05 14.29 5.77
N ASN A 178 -9.85 14.06 4.49
CA ASN A 178 -8.65 13.43 3.96
C ASN A 178 -7.42 14.32 4.13
N LYS A 179 -7.56 15.61 3.87
CA LYS A 179 -6.52 16.62 4.11
C LYS A 179 -6.09 16.63 5.58
N LYS A 180 -7.05 16.67 6.51
CA LYS A 180 -6.76 16.64 7.94
C LYS A 180 -5.96 15.39 8.33
N ARG A 181 -6.36 14.21 7.87
CA ARG A 181 -5.68 12.93 8.17
C ARG A 181 -4.19 12.92 7.78
N ILE A 182 -3.85 13.63 6.70
CA ILE A 182 -2.45 13.78 6.27
C ILE A 182 -1.74 14.80 7.14
N LEU A 183 -2.34 15.98 7.30
CA LEU A 183 -1.71 17.11 7.99
C LEU A 183 -1.49 16.85 9.48
N ASP A 184 -2.37 16.09 10.11
CA ASP A 184 -2.26 15.74 11.54
C ASP A 184 -0.92 15.06 11.90
N LYS A 185 -0.22 14.48 10.94
CA LYS A 185 1.04 13.75 11.18
C LYS A 185 2.22 14.22 10.34
N ILE A 186 1.99 15.11 9.38
CA ILE A 186 3.02 15.48 8.40
C ILE A 186 4.28 16.06 9.06
N LYS A 187 4.12 16.75 10.18
CA LYS A 187 5.23 17.40 10.89
C LYS A 187 6.21 16.42 11.51
N VAL A 188 5.74 15.25 11.88
CA VAL A 188 6.55 14.20 12.53
C VAL A 188 7.01 13.11 11.55
N MET A 189 6.58 13.16 10.30
CA MET A 189 7.02 12.24 9.25
C MET A 189 8.25 12.75 8.52
N ASP A 190 9.20 11.86 8.22
CA ASP A 190 10.36 12.18 7.39
C ASP A 190 9.97 12.24 5.89
N SER A 191 8.92 11.50 5.50
CA SER A 191 8.41 11.48 4.13
C SER A 191 6.91 11.20 4.07
N THR A 192 6.23 11.83 3.09
CA THR A 192 4.80 11.59 2.81
C THR A 192 4.61 11.31 1.32
N PHE A 193 3.93 10.21 1.00
CA PHE A 193 3.61 9.78 -0.35
C PHE A 193 2.10 9.90 -0.60
N MET A 194 1.73 10.56 -1.72
CA MET A 194 0.34 10.81 -2.12
C MET A 194 0.15 10.48 -3.60
#